data_e4c59fd666c1269f251a8e745013b6e5
#
_entry.id   e4c59fd666c1269f251a8e745013b6e5
#
_cell.length_a   1.000
_cell.length_b   1.000
_cell.length_c   1.000
_cell.angle_alpha   90.00
_cell.angle_beta   90.00
_cell.angle_gamma   90.00
#
_symmetry.space_group_name_H-M   'P 1'
#
loop_
_entity.id
_entity.type
_entity.pdbx_description
1 polymer ?
#
loop_
_entity_poly.entity_id
_entity_poly.type
_entity_poly.pdbx_seq_one_letter_code
_entity_poly.pdbx_strand_id
1 'polypeptide(L)'
;MHKSIVVFEVEGGSDKFIDGHRKDTMPIVNAIKDAGWHAEVVYYRPEWAETLFEYVSSNFDAYISRVNPGNIPGGEKGYFDLLTKLSEAGLVGMSTPAEMMAYGAKDALVKLKDTDLVPSDTAAYYDVETFHKTFPTSLSYGERVLKQNRGSTGSGI
;
A
#
# COMPACT_ATOMS: atom_id res chain seq x y z
N MET A 1 -27.66 9.12 -7.99
CA MET A 1 -26.62 9.31 -6.94
C MET A 1 -25.31 9.55 -7.66
N HIS A 2 -24.66 10.69 -7.45
CA HIS A 2 -23.30 10.87 -7.95
C HIS A 2 -22.38 10.01 -7.10
N LYS A 3 -21.61 9.12 -7.72
CA LYS A 3 -20.60 8.32 -7.04
C LYS A 3 -19.40 9.19 -6.70
N SER A 4 -18.81 8.97 -5.53
CA SER A 4 -17.72 9.74 -4.98
C SER A 4 -16.60 8.83 -4.49
N ILE A 5 -15.37 9.15 -4.87
CA ILE A 5 -14.17 8.36 -4.56
C ILE A 5 -13.12 9.25 -3.94
N VAL A 6 -12.61 8.87 -2.77
CA VAL A 6 -11.42 9.49 -2.20
C VAL A 6 -10.16 8.73 -2.61
N VAL A 7 -9.10 9.45 -2.95
CA VAL A 7 -7.78 8.88 -3.22
C VAL A 7 -6.86 9.25 -2.07
N PHE A 8 -6.48 8.27 -1.27
CA PHE A 8 -5.56 8.49 -0.16
C PHE A 8 -4.12 8.56 -0.61
N GLU A 9 -3.43 9.57 -0.13
CA GLU A 9 -1.97 9.69 -0.17
C GLU A 9 -1.40 9.95 1.23
N VAL A 10 -0.08 9.93 1.34
CA VAL A 10 0.68 10.41 2.50
C VAL A 10 1.60 11.54 2.04
N GLU A 11 1.79 12.54 2.89
CA GLU A 11 2.69 13.66 2.59
C GLU A 11 4.15 13.20 2.62
N GLY A 12 4.95 13.69 1.68
CA GLY A 12 6.37 13.32 1.57
C GLY A 12 6.61 11.92 1.01
N GLY A 13 7.86 11.47 1.16
CA GLY A 13 8.32 10.19 0.62
C GLY A 13 9.03 10.33 -0.73
N SER A 14 9.87 9.34 -1.05
CA SER A 14 10.71 9.32 -2.26
C SER A 14 9.94 9.04 -3.56
N ASP A 15 8.65 8.74 -3.45
CA ASP A 15 7.76 8.42 -4.58
C ASP A 15 6.88 9.59 -5.02
N LYS A 16 7.17 10.81 -4.51
CA LYS A 16 6.45 12.05 -4.85
C LYS A 16 7.19 12.87 -5.89
N PHE A 17 6.41 13.61 -6.69
CA PHE A 17 6.88 14.59 -7.64
C PHE A 17 6.81 16.01 -7.04
N ILE A 18 7.20 17.00 -7.86
CA ILE A 18 7.24 18.44 -7.48
C ILE A 18 5.87 18.95 -6.99
N ASP A 19 4.79 18.41 -7.53
CA ASP A 19 3.41 18.75 -7.14
C ASP A 19 2.96 18.10 -5.83
N GLY A 20 3.83 17.31 -5.17
CA GLY A 20 3.55 16.62 -3.92
C GLY A 20 2.75 15.32 -4.09
N HIS A 21 2.40 14.94 -5.32
CA HIS A 21 1.66 13.72 -5.62
C HIS A 21 2.56 12.62 -6.19
N ARG A 22 2.11 11.38 -6.10
CA ARG A 22 2.67 10.28 -6.90
C ARG A 22 2.32 10.50 -8.37
N LYS A 23 3.18 10.03 -9.27
CA LYS A 23 3.02 10.20 -10.72
C LYS A 23 1.64 9.78 -11.26
N ASP A 24 1.04 8.78 -10.63
CA ASP A 24 -0.22 8.18 -11.07
C ASP A 24 -1.46 8.71 -10.33
N THR A 25 -1.32 9.50 -9.27
CA THR A 25 -2.46 9.97 -8.47
C THR A 25 -3.37 10.91 -9.26
N MET A 26 -2.83 11.96 -9.82
CA MET A 26 -3.64 12.92 -10.58
C MET A 26 -4.25 12.34 -11.86
N PRO A 27 -3.54 11.49 -12.64
CA PRO A 27 -4.18 10.73 -13.73
C PRO A 27 -5.38 9.89 -13.27
N ILE A 28 -5.30 9.20 -12.12
CA ILE A 28 -6.42 8.44 -11.55
C ILE A 28 -7.59 9.37 -11.21
N VAL A 29 -7.33 10.45 -10.48
CA VAL A 29 -8.35 11.44 -10.09
C VAL A 29 -9.05 12.03 -11.32
N ASN A 30 -8.30 12.41 -12.35
CA ASN A 30 -8.84 12.96 -13.58
C ASN A 30 -9.71 11.94 -14.31
N ALA A 31 -9.26 10.69 -14.43
CA ALA A 31 -10.04 9.61 -15.04
C ALA A 31 -11.38 9.36 -14.32
N ILE A 32 -11.39 9.45 -12.97
CA ILE A 32 -12.63 9.33 -12.20
C ILE A 32 -13.58 10.51 -12.51
N LYS A 33 -13.05 11.74 -12.59
CA LYS A 33 -13.84 12.94 -12.92
C LYS A 33 -14.36 12.90 -14.36
N ASP A 34 -13.55 12.44 -15.30
CA ASP A 34 -13.93 12.27 -16.73
C ASP A 34 -15.04 11.22 -16.87
N ALA A 35 -15.09 10.24 -15.97
CA ALA A 35 -16.20 9.27 -15.88
C ALA A 35 -17.48 9.85 -15.27
N GLY A 36 -17.49 11.14 -14.90
CA GLY A 36 -18.64 11.84 -14.33
C GLY A 36 -18.84 11.60 -12.82
N TRP A 37 -17.81 11.15 -12.11
CA TRP A 37 -17.82 10.92 -10.67
C TRP A 37 -17.08 12.03 -9.92
N HIS A 38 -17.39 12.21 -8.65
CA HIS A 38 -16.62 13.09 -7.78
C HIS A 38 -15.33 12.38 -7.31
N ALA A 39 -14.20 13.10 -7.29
CA ALA A 39 -12.95 12.57 -6.76
C ALA A 39 -12.14 13.67 -6.06
N GLU A 40 -11.57 13.30 -4.91
CA GLU A 40 -10.64 14.14 -4.16
C GLU A 40 -9.39 13.35 -3.74
N VAL A 41 -8.26 14.05 -3.60
CA VAL A 41 -7.05 13.52 -2.94
C VAL A 41 -7.06 13.95 -1.49
N VAL A 42 -6.86 13.00 -0.59
CA VAL A 42 -6.77 13.26 0.85
C VAL A 42 -5.46 12.68 1.39
N TYR A 43 -4.70 13.51 2.12
CA TYR A 43 -3.48 13.06 2.76
C TYR A 43 -3.76 12.45 4.12
N TYR A 44 -3.34 11.20 4.30
CA TYR A 44 -3.40 10.56 5.60
C TYR A 44 -2.31 11.12 6.52
N ARG A 45 -2.72 11.48 7.71
CA ARG A 45 -1.85 11.78 8.86
C ARG A 45 -2.40 11.06 10.09
N PRO A 46 -1.56 10.41 10.90
CA PRO A 46 -2.03 9.66 12.08
C PRO A 46 -2.88 10.49 13.04
N GLU A 47 -2.50 11.75 13.26
CA GLU A 47 -3.19 12.68 14.16
C GLU A 47 -4.59 13.10 13.68
N TRP A 48 -4.89 12.85 12.40
CA TRP A 48 -6.19 13.19 11.79
C TRP A 48 -7.07 11.97 11.50
N ALA A 49 -6.68 10.78 11.97
CA ALA A 49 -7.34 9.53 11.61
C ALA A 49 -8.87 9.55 11.89
N GLU A 50 -9.30 10.05 13.05
CA GLU A 50 -10.74 10.15 13.37
C GLU A 50 -11.45 11.19 12.51
N THR A 51 -10.89 12.39 12.34
CA THR A 51 -11.44 13.43 11.45
C THR A 51 -11.56 12.94 10.00
N LEU A 52 -10.54 12.19 9.53
CA LEU A 52 -10.57 11.59 8.20
C LEU A 52 -11.64 10.50 8.09
N PHE A 53 -11.83 9.70 9.14
CA PHE A 53 -12.91 8.71 9.16
C PHE A 53 -14.28 9.39 9.05
N GLU A 54 -14.57 10.40 9.87
CA GLU A 54 -15.83 11.13 9.83
C GLU A 54 -16.06 11.80 8.47
N TYR A 55 -15.05 12.48 7.95
CA TYR A 55 -15.13 13.17 6.66
C TYR A 55 -15.37 12.19 5.51
N VAL A 56 -14.56 11.15 5.42
CA VAL A 56 -14.59 10.23 4.30
C VAL A 56 -15.85 9.36 4.33
N SER A 57 -16.22 8.82 5.49
CA SER A 57 -17.43 7.99 5.62
C SER A 57 -18.73 8.76 5.32
N SER A 58 -18.73 10.09 5.52
CA SER A 58 -19.90 10.94 5.27
C SER A 58 -20.00 11.45 3.83
N ASN A 59 -18.90 11.47 3.07
CA ASN A 59 -18.86 12.16 1.78
C ASN A 59 -18.49 11.26 0.59
N PHE A 60 -18.01 10.04 0.83
CA PHE A 60 -17.53 9.17 -0.22
C PHE A 60 -18.15 7.77 -0.16
N ASP A 61 -18.28 7.14 -1.34
CA ASP A 61 -18.78 5.77 -1.50
C ASP A 61 -17.64 4.75 -1.56
N ALA A 62 -16.45 5.19 -1.95
CA ALA A 62 -15.30 4.31 -2.15
C ALA A 62 -13.97 5.04 -1.88
N TYR A 63 -12.91 4.26 -1.70
CA TYR A 63 -11.56 4.78 -1.60
C TYR A 63 -10.56 4.02 -2.48
N ILE A 64 -9.52 4.73 -2.92
CA ILE A 64 -8.34 4.16 -3.57
C ILE A 64 -7.12 4.51 -2.70
N SER A 65 -6.35 3.51 -2.28
CA SER A 65 -5.12 3.73 -1.54
C SER A 65 -3.93 3.91 -2.48
N ARG A 66 -3.33 5.10 -2.46
CA ARG A 66 -2.04 5.39 -3.12
C ARG A 66 -0.94 5.66 -2.10
N VAL A 67 -1.14 5.18 -0.88
CA VAL A 67 -0.19 5.28 0.22
C VAL A 67 0.85 4.16 0.12
N ASN A 68 2.13 4.53 0.16
CA ASN A 68 3.20 3.58 0.46
C ASN A 68 3.30 3.45 1.98
N PRO A 69 2.98 2.28 2.58
CA PRO A 69 2.99 2.12 4.03
C PRO A 69 4.35 2.43 4.68
N GLY A 70 5.45 2.23 3.95
CA GLY A 70 6.80 2.57 4.43
C GLY A 70 7.06 4.08 4.58
N ASN A 71 6.20 4.93 4.03
CA ASN A 71 6.30 6.39 4.13
C ASN A 71 5.39 6.98 5.23
N ILE A 72 4.65 6.14 5.98
CA ILE A 72 3.74 6.63 7.03
C ILE A 72 4.55 6.90 8.32
N PRO A 73 4.58 8.13 8.84
CA PRO A 73 5.14 8.43 10.15
C PRO A 73 4.46 7.59 11.25
N GLY A 74 5.26 6.93 12.10
CA GLY A 74 4.71 6.08 13.16
C GLY A 74 4.24 4.69 12.71
N GLY A 75 4.38 4.36 11.42
CA GLY A 75 4.07 3.03 10.86
C GLY A 75 2.67 2.89 10.29
N GLU A 76 2.43 1.73 9.70
CA GLU A 76 1.25 1.47 8.85
C GLU A 76 -0.04 1.11 9.61
N LYS A 77 0.08 0.72 10.90
CA LYS A 77 -1.06 0.17 11.65
C LYS A 77 -2.26 1.12 11.69
N GLY A 78 -2.05 2.38 12.08
CA GLY A 78 -3.15 3.36 12.17
C GLY A 78 -3.83 3.64 10.84
N TYR A 79 -3.09 3.56 9.74
CA TYR A 79 -3.68 3.69 8.41
C TYR A 79 -4.57 2.50 8.05
N PHE A 80 -4.12 1.27 8.30
CA PHE A 80 -4.95 0.09 8.06
C PHE A 80 -6.17 0.03 9.00
N ASP A 81 -6.04 0.49 10.24
CA ASP A 81 -7.17 0.63 11.17
C ASP A 81 -8.22 1.60 10.61
N LEU A 82 -7.81 2.74 10.04
CA LEU A 82 -8.72 3.69 9.35
C LEU A 82 -9.42 3.03 8.16
N LEU A 83 -8.68 2.37 7.26
CA LEU A 83 -9.28 1.71 6.09
C LEU A 83 -10.24 0.58 6.50
N THR A 84 -9.96 -0.12 7.59
CA THR A 84 -10.85 -1.15 8.14
C THR A 84 -12.15 -0.53 8.62
N LYS A 85 -12.10 0.55 9.41
CA LYS A 85 -13.29 1.29 9.86
C LYS A 85 -14.13 1.80 8.67
N LEU A 86 -13.48 2.34 7.63
CA LEU A 86 -14.18 2.80 6.41
C LEU A 86 -14.87 1.64 5.69
N SER A 87 -14.22 0.49 5.58
CA SER A 87 -14.80 -0.71 4.97
C SER A 87 -15.99 -1.24 5.80
N GLU A 88 -15.88 -1.24 7.11
CA GLU A 88 -16.98 -1.60 8.05
C GLU A 88 -18.15 -0.61 7.97
N ALA A 89 -17.87 0.65 7.68
CA ALA A 89 -18.88 1.67 7.40
C ALA A 89 -19.52 1.54 6.00
N GLY A 90 -19.08 0.57 5.19
CA GLY A 90 -19.67 0.24 3.90
C GLY A 90 -18.98 0.83 2.68
N LEU A 91 -17.83 1.51 2.84
CA LEU A 91 -17.07 2.02 1.70
C LEU A 91 -16.35 0.89 0.95
N VAL A 92 -16.37 0.98 -0.37
CA VAL A 92 -15.66 0.03 -1.24
C VAL A 92 -14.20 0.43 -1.36
N GLY A 93 -13.29 -0.45 -0.94
CA GLY A 93 -11.84 -0.24 -1.06
C GLY A 93 -11.23 -0.86 -2.29
N MET A 94 -10.34 -0.15 -2.96
CA MET A 94 -9.47 -0.69 -3.99
C MET A 94 -7.99 -0.58 -3.50
N SER A 95 -7.37 -1.65 -2.98
CA SER A 95 -7.92 -2.95 -2.54
C SER A 95 -8.47 -2.87 -1.11
N THR A 96 -9.03 -3.99 -0.61
CA THR A 96 -9.45 -4.06 0.80
C THR A 96 -8.24 -4.03 1.76
N PRO A 97 -8.40 -3.59 3.02
CA PRO A 97 -7.32 -3.61 4.01
C PRO A 97 -6.73 -5.02 4.22
N ALA A 98 -7.58 -6.05 4.24
CA ALA A 98 -7.15 -7.44 4.39
C ALA A 98 -6.25 -7.90 3.23
N GLU A 99 -6.62 -7.58 1.98
CA GLU A 99 -5.82 -7.87 0.80
C GLU A 99 -4.50 -7.09 0.80
N MET A 100 -4.54 -5.81 1.17
CA MET A 100 -3.35 -4.97 1.26
C MET A 100 -2.36 -5.47 2.33
N MET A 101 -2.86 -5.91 3.49
CA MET A 101 -2.02 -6.51 4.53
C MET A 101 -1.46 -7.86 4.09
N ALA A 102 -2.25 -8.68 3.39
CA ALA A 102 -1.84 -10.01 2.97
C ALA A 102 -0.86 -10.01 1.79
N TYR A 103 -1.03 -9.07 0.83
CA TYR A 103 -0.34 -9.11 -0.46
C TYR A 103 0.34 -7.78 -0.84
N GLY A 104 0.23 -6.74 -0.03
CA GLY A 104 0.80 -5.42 -0.31
C GLY A 104 2.30 -5.28 -0.03
N ALA A 105 2.96 -6.31 0.48
CA ALA A 105 4.38 -6.32 0.75
C ALA A 105 5.12 -7.36 -0.12
N LYS A 106 6.47 -7.26 -0.19
CA LYS A 106 7.26 -8.14 -1.07
C LYS A 106 7.27 -9.60 -0.64
N ASP A 107 7.06 -9.89 0.64
CA ASP A 107 6.93 -11.25 1.17
C ASP A 107 5.66 -11.98 0.65
N ALA A 108 4.71 -11.25 0.06
CA ALA A 108 3.62 -11.85 -0.69
C ALA A 108 4.10 -12.77 -1.82
N LEU A 109 5.27 -12.50 -2.40
CA LEU A 109 5.88 -13.35 -3.41
C LEU A 109 6.13 -14.78 -2.90
N VAL A 110 6.47 -14.95 -1.61
CA VAL A 110 6.65 -16.28 -1.01
C VAL A 110 5.33 -17.05 -0.93
N LYS A 111 4.20 -16.35 -0.74
CA LYS A 111 2.87 -16.98 -0.74
C LYS A 111 2.46 -17.45 -2.13
N LEU A 112 3.07 -16.90 -3.18
CA LEU A 112 2.81 -17.22 -4.58
C LEU A 112 3.84 -18.19 -5.18
N LYS A 113 4.81 -18.70 -4.40
CA LYS A 113 5.92 -19.55 -4.88
C LYS A 113 5.48 -20.85 -5.53
N ASP A 114 4.29 -21.35 -5.20
CA ASP A 114 3.72 -22.57 -5.77
C ASP A 114 2.90 -22.30 -7.05
N THR A 115 3.01 -21.08 -7.59
CA THR A 115 2.43 -20.65 -8.87
C THR A 115 3.51 -20.33 -9.88
N ASP A 116 3.15 -20.23 -11.15
CA ASP A 116 4.08 -19.81 -12.22
C ASP A 116 4.35 -18.29 -12.24
N LEU A 117 3.82 -17.54 -11.26
CA LEU A 117 3.95 -16.08 -11.19
C LEU A 117 5.27 -15.61 -10.58
N VAL A 118 5.94 -16.47 -9.81
CA VAL A 118 7.20 -16.15 -9.14
C VAL A 118 8.14 -17.37 -9.18
N PRO A 119 9.49 -17.15 -9.13
CA PRO A 119 10.44 -18.25 -9.01
C PRO A 119 10.19 -19.05 -7.73
N SER A 120 10.19 -20.39 -7.83
CA SER A 120 9.93 -21.30 -6.71
C SER A 120 10.96 -21.21 -5.59
N ASP A 121 12.16 -20.68 -5.88
CA ASP A 121 13.26 -20.44 -4.95
C ASP A 121 13.22 -19.06 -4.27
N THR A 122 12.10 -18.35 -4.40
CA THR A 122 11.83 -17.10 -3.67
C THR A 122 11.69 -17.38 -2.17
N ALA A 123 12.42 -16.60 -1.35
CA ALA A 123 12.43 -16.76 0.11
C ALA A 123 12.20 -15.43 0.83
N ALA A 124 11.65 -15.49 2.04
CA ALA A 124 11.56 -14.36 2.97
C ALA A 124 12.19 -14.75 4.31
N TYR A 125 12.82 -13.77 4.94
CA TYR A 125 13.48 -13.92 6.24
C TYR A 125 12.90 -12.87 7.18
N TYR A 126 12.35 -13.31 8.30
CA TYR A 126 11.66 -12.43 9.23
C TYR A 126 12.51 -12.08 10.46
N ASP A 127 13.63 -12.78 10.65
CA ASP A 127 14.60 -12.56 11.72
C ASP A 127 16.02 -12.93 11.25
N VAL A 128 17.00 -12.44 11.99
CA VAL A 128 18.43 -12.62 11.68
C VAL A 128 18.88 -14.07 11.82
N GLU A 129 18.32 -14.81 12.78
CA GLU A 129 18.68 -16.21 13.01
C GLU A 129 18.24 -17.08 11.80
N THR A 130 16.97 -16.94 11.40
CA THR A 130 16.43 -17.63 10.22
C THR A 130 17.20 -17.24 8.96
N PHE A 131 17.55 -15.96 8.80
CA PHE A 131 18.38 -15.52 7.68
C PHE A 131 19.71 -16.24 7.64
N HIS A 132 20.50 -16.22 8.71
CA HIS A 132 21.80 -16.90 8.76
C HIS A 132 21.71 -18.40 8.53
N LYS A 133 20.67 -19.04 9.02
CA LYS A 133 20.47 -20.49 8.88
C LYS A 133 20.12 -20.90 7.46
N THR A 134 19.28 -20.14 6.77
CA THR A 134 18.66 -20.60 5.51
C THR A 134 19.13 -19.86 4.26
N PHE A 135 19.73 -18.68 4.39
CA PHE A 135 20.24 -17.91 3.27
C PHE A 135 21.35 -18.65 2.47
N PRO A 136 22.28 -19.41 3.10
CA PRO A 136 23.23 -20.23 2.33
C PRO A 136 22.56 -21.21 1.34
N THR A 137 21.40 -21.75 1.71
CA THR A 137 20.61 -22.60 0.79
C THR A 137 20.06 -21.76 -0.38
N SER A 138 19.59 -20.53 -0.13
CA SER A 138 19.16 -19.64 -1.21
C SER A 138 20.30 -19.31 -2.18
N LEU A 139 21.53 -19.13 -1.69
CA LEU A 139 22.71 -18.87 -2.52
C LEU A 139 23.08 -20.03 -3.43
N SER A 140 22.73 -21.27 -3.09
CA SER A 140 23.01 -22.44 -3.94
C SER A 140 22.26 -22.41 -5.28
N TYR A 141 21.20 -21.60 -5.39
CA TYR A 141 20.47 -21.39 -6.65
C TYR A 141 21.05 -20.26 -7.53
N GLY A 142 22.12 -19.57 -7.08
CA GLY A 142 22.79 -18.50 -7.82
C GLY A 142 22.73 -17.14 -7.10
N GLU A 143 23.00 -16.07 -7.84
CA GLU A 143 22.97 -14.71 -7.32
C GLU A 143 21.60 -14.33 -6.76
N ARG A 144 21.58 -13.56 -5.66
CA ARG A 144 20.37 -13.15 -4.96
C ARG A 144 20.30 -11.65 -4.80
N VAL A 145 19.11 -11.09 -4.97
CA VAL A 145 18.80 -9.71 -4.62
C VAL A 145 18.00 -9.72 -3.32
N LEU A 146 18.59 -9.15 -2.27
CA LEU A 146 17.89 -8.94 -1.00
C LEU A 146 17.12 -7.63 -1.07
N LYS A 147 15.88 -7.64 -0.63
CA LYS A 147 15.00 -6.46 -0.62
C LYS A 147 14.31 -6.33 0.72
N GLN A 148 14.22 -5.11 1.21
CA GLN A 148 13.35 -4.83 2.36
C GLN A 148 11.90 -5.15 2.00
N ASN A 149 11.15 -5.74 2.94
CA ASN A 149 9.75 -6.09 2.73
C ASN A 149 8.90 -4.85 2.38
N ARG A 150 9.03 -3.78 3.16
CA ARG A 150 8.38 -2.48 2.96
C ARG A 150 9.41 -1.44 2.51
N GLY A 151 9.72 -1.38 1.25
CA GLY A 151 10.63 -0.39 0.66
C GLY A 151 10.23 -0.09 -0.77
N SER A 152 10.53 1.12 -1.26
CA SER A 152 10.28 1.56 -2.62
C SER A 152 11.52 2.20 -3.23
N THR A 153 11.52 2.38 -4.55
CA THR A 153 12.55 3.14 -5.30
C THR A 153 13.99 2.64 -5.13
N GLY A 154 14.17 1.33 -4.82
CA GLY A 154 15.51 0.75 -4.64
C GLY A 154 16.15 1.04 -3.28
N SER A 155 15.45 1.69 -2.36
CA SER A 155 15.95 1.90 -1.00
C SER A 155 16.07 0.57 -0.25
N GLY A 156 17.26 0.29 0.31
CA GLY A 156 17.52 -0.94 1.07
C GLY A 156 17.69 -2.21 0.20
N ILE A 157 18.25 -2.05 -0.98
CA ILE A 157 18.72 -3.16 -1.83
C ILE A 157 20.24 -3.25 -1.74
#